data_0d75e04b37c7c45af389e8c2f4da47ba
#
_entry.id   0d75e04b37c7c45af389e8c2f4da47ba
#
_cell.length_a   1.000
_cell.length_b   1.000
_cell.length_c   1.000
_cell.angle_alpha   90.00
_cell.angle_beta   90.00
_cell.angle_gamma   90.00
#
_symmetry.space_group_name_H-M   'P 1'
#
loop_
_entity.id
_entity.type
_entity.pdbx_description
1 polymer ?
#
loop_
_entity_poly.entity_id
_entity_poly.type
_entity_poly.pdbx_seq_one_letter_code
_entity_poly.pdbx_strand_id
1 'polypeptide(L)'
;RVGASAWAGEIAFTIEERTAERVVGRMPVTEAMLNPFGTVHAGAMIWFADVVATQCAVGDFDALDESGRGFPLAVDLHTVLLANQGDGVLLATATPVRRGGTLSVIRTEVRGRDDRLLIEMTTTHLRAK
;
A
#
# COMPACT_ATOMS: atom_id res chain seq x y z
N ARG A 1 7.11 -22.36 -7.21
CA ARG A 1 8.54 -22.66 -7.28
C ARG A 1 9.22 -21.78 -8.33
N VAL A 2 10.51 -21.56 -8.17
CA VAL A 2 11.24 -20.56 -8.95
C VAL A 2 11.19 -20.78 -10.46
N GLY A 3 11.26 -22.04 -10.90
CA GLY A 3 11.30 -22.36 -12.33
C GLY A 3 9.95 -22.51 -13.00
N ALA A 4 8.86 -22.18 -12.32
CA ALA A 4 7.52 -22.32 -12.89
C ALA A 4 7.30 -21.33 -14.03
N SER A 5 6.62 -21.79 -15.09
CA SER A 5 6.29 -20.93 -16.23
C SER A 5 5.00 -20.11 -16.00
N ALA A 6 4.23 -20.46 -14.98
CA ALA A 6 3.02 -19.73 -14.59
C ALA A 6 3.06 -19.45 -13.10
N TRP A 7 2.62 -18.27 -12.71
CA TRP A 7 2.62 -17.83 -11.32
C TRP A 7 1.24 -17.34 -10.93
N ALA A 8 0.82 -17.64 -9.70
CA ALA A 8 -0.45 -17.21 -9.16
C ALA A 8 -0.29 -16.92 -7.68
N GLY A 9 -1.13 -16.07 -7.16
CA GLY A 9 -1.15 -15.75 -5.73
C GLY A 9 -2.40 -14.97 -5.40
N GLU A 10 -2.60 -14.77 -4.11
CA GLU A 10 -3.73 -13.99 -3.60
C GLU A 10 -3.24 -13.01 -2.56
N ILE A 11 -3.78 -11.80 -2.59
CA ILE A 11 -3.43 -10.73 -1.66
C ILE A 11 -4.73 -10.15 -1.12
N ALA A 12 -4.83 -10.05 0.20
CA ALA A 12 -6.01 -9.45 0.84
C ALA A 12 -5.59 -8.70 2.09
N PHE A 13 -6.23 -7.55 2.31
CA PHE A 13 -6.01 -6.76 3.51
C PHE A 13 -7.28 -5.97 3.83
N THR A 14 -7.33 -5.41 5.03
CA THR A 14 -8.45 -4.55 5.45
C THR A 14 -7.94 -3.19 5.84
N ILE A 15 -8.78 -2.18 5.67
CA ILE A 15 -8.51 -0.83 6.18
C ILE A 15 -9.07 -0.75 7.59
N GLU A 16 -8.20 -0.49 8.57
CA GLU A 16 -8.59 -0.41 9.98
C GLU A 16 -8.92 1.02 10.43
N GLU A 17 -8.23 2.00 9.85
CA GLU A 17 -8.42 3.39 10.23
C GLU A 17 -8.34 4.26 8.99
N ARG A 18 -9.24 5.23 8.91
CA ARG A 18 -9.27 6.17 7.79
C ARG A 18 -9.68 7.54 8.33
N THR A 19 -8.70 8.45 8.40
CA THR A 19 -8.91 9.84 8.78
C THR A 19 -8.27 10.75 7.73
N ALA A 20 -8.47 12.05 7.85
CA ALA A 20 -7.84 13.01 6.94
C ALA A 20 -6.30 13.00 7.08
N GLU A 21 -5.80 12.64 8.24
CA GLU A 21 -4.35 12.68 8.53
C GLU A 21 -3.68 11.32 8.37
N ARG A 22 -4.46 10.22 8.35
CA ARG A 22 -3.84 8.90 8.40
C ARG A 22 -4.79 7.81 7.91
N VAL A 23 -4.24 6.86 7.16
CA VAL A 23 -4.94 5.62 6.81
C VAL A 23 -4.07 4.45 7.25
N VAL A 24 -4.66 3.48 7.93
CA VAL A 24 -3.96 2.28 8.38
C VAL A 24 -4.62 1.06 7.76
N GLY A 25 -3.80 0.22 7.12
CA GLY A 25 -4.22 -1.07 6.57
C GLY A 25 -3.57 -2.20 7.34
N ARG A 26 -4.24 -3.34 7.38
CA ARG A 26 -3.79 -4.55 8.06
C ARG A 26 -3.83 -5.73 7.09
N MET A 27 -2.68 -6.36 6.88
CA MET A 27 -2.55 -7.50 5.97
C MET A 27 -1.97 -8.71 6.71
N PRO A 28 -2.80 -9.71 7.01
CA PRO A 28 -2.26 -10.98 7.50
C PRO A 28 -1.45 -11.64 6.40
N VAL A 29 -0.28 -12.14 6.75
CA VAL A 29 0.57 -12.87 5.80
C VAL A 29 0.00 -14.26 5.61
N THR A 30 -0.27 -14.62 4.36
CA THR A 30 -0.77 -15.95 4.00
C THR A 30 0.21 -16.63 3.06
N GLU A 31 0.13 -17.95 2.97
CA GLU A 31 1.00 -18.72 2.09
C GLU A 31 0.87 -18.29 0.63
N ALA A 32 -0.34 -17.86 0.21
CA ALA A 32 -0.60 -17.44 -1.17
C ALA A 32 0.18 -16.20 -1.62
N MET A 33 0.75 -15.44 -0.69
CA MET A 33 1.57 -14.26 -1.01
C MET A 33 3.07 -14.49 -0.82
N LEU A 34 3.47 -15.73 -0.50
CA LEU A 34 4.87 -16.07 -0.30
C LEU A 34 5.54 -16.55 -1.59
N ASN A 35 6.80 -16.22 -1.73
CA ASN A 35 7.65 -16.78 -2.78
C ASN A 35 8.14 -18.17 -2.35
N PRO A 36 8.85 -18.92 -3.24
CA PRO A 36 9.32 -20.27 -2.87
C PRO A 36 10.29 -20.30 -1.69
N PHE A 37 10.83 -19.18 -1.26
CA PHE A 37 11.78 -19.10 -0.17
C PHE A 37 11.14 -18.69 1.17
N GLY A 38 9.82 -18.55 1.19
CA GLY A 38 9.08 -18.25 2.42
C GLY A 38 9.04 -16.78 2.80
N THR A 39 9.35 -15.89 1.89
CA THR A 39 9.20 -14.44 2.10
C THR A 39 8.07 -13.89 1.27
N VAL A 40 7.47 -12.81 1.73
CA VAL A 40 6.37 -12.15 1.01
C VAL A 40 6.92 -11.54 -0.28
N HIS A 41 6.23 -11.76 -1.39
CA HIS A 41 6.59 -11.13 -2.66
C HIS A 41 6.65 -9.62 -2.49
N ALA A 42 7.72 -9.00 -3.02
CA ALA A 42 7.86 -7.55 -3.01
C ALA A 42 6.63 -6.87 -3.62
N GLY A 43 6.12 -7.43 -4.72
CA GLY A 43 4.92 -6.90 -5.37
C GLY A 43 3.68 -6.93 -4.48
N ALA A 44 3.56 -7.93 -3.61
CA ALA A 44 2.45 -8.00 -2.66
C ALA A 44 2.53 -6.88 -1.64
N MET A 45 3.72 -6.63 -1.08
CA MET A 45 3.92 -5.56 -0.12
C MET A 45 3.76 -4.18 -0.77
N ILE A 46 4.25 -4.02 -2.00
CA ILE A 46 4.12 -2.77 -2.74
C ILE A 46 2.66 -2.48 -3.06
N TRP A 47 1.91 -3.49 -3.51
CA TRP A 47 0.49 -3.33 -3.78
C TRP A 47 -0.28 -2.91 -2.52
N PHE A 48 0.00 -3.57 -1.40
CA PHE A 48 -0.61 -3.24 -0.12
C PHE A 48 -0.35 -1.78 0.25
N ALA A 49 0.92 -1.36 0.23
CA ALA A 49 1.30 0.02 0.55
C ALA A 49 0.70 1.02 -0.43
N ASP A 50 0.67 0.70 -1.72
CA ASP A 50 0.12 1.57 -2.76
C ASP A 50 -1.39 1.80 -2.57
N VAL A 51 -2.15 0.75 -2.29
CA VAL A 51 -3.60 0.89 -2.08
C VAL A 51 -3.88 1.71 -0.83
N VAL A 52 -3.14 1.48 0.26
CA VAL A 52 -3.30 2.26 1.48
C VAL A 52 -2.92 3.73 1.23
N ALA A 53 -1.85 3.98 0.49
CA ALA A 53 -1.44 5.33 0.11
C ALA A 53 -2.53 6.02 -0.73
N THR A 54 -3.13 5.31 -1.68
CA THR A 54 -4.19 5.85 -2.52
C THR A 54 -5.42 6.19 -1.70
N GLN A 55 -5.79 5.34 -0.73
CA GLN A 55 -6.87 5.64 0.20
C GLN A 55 -6.61 6.96 0.95
N CYS A 56 -5.37 7.17 1.38
CA CYS A 56 -4.97 8.41 2.04
C CYS A 56 -5.07 9.60 1.08
N ALA A 57 -4.64 9.43 -0.16
CA ALA A 57 -4.66 10.50 -1.15
C ALA A 57 -6.10 10.93 -1.51
N VAL A 58 -7.07 10.01 -1.45
CA VAL A 58 -8.48 10.34 -1.69
C VAL A 58 -8.97 11.39 -0.69
N GLY A 59 -8.65 11.22 0.58
CA GLY A 59 -9.05 12.13 1.65
C GLY A 59 -10.52 12.04 2.01
N ASP A 60 -11.38 12.44 1.10
CA ASP A 60 -12.84 12.44 1.31
C ASP A 60 -13.51 11.52 0.27
N PHE A 61 -13.90 10.33 0.70
CA PHE A 61 -14.53 9.35 -0.17
C PHE A 61 -15.92 9.76 -0.61
N ASP A 62 -16.62 10.56 0.18
CA ASP A 62 -17.96 11.03 -0.17
C ASP A 62 -17.92 12.03 -1.33
N ALA A 63 -16.77 12.63 -1.59
CA ALA A 63 -16.60 13.58 -2.68
C ALA A 63 -16.34 12.88 -4.03
N LEU A 64 -16.05 11.58 -4.03
CA LEU A 64 -15.83 10.83 -5.27
C LEU A 64 -17.17 10.46 -5.92
N ASP A 65 -17.26 10.61 -7.24
CA ASP A 65 -18.41 10.11 -7.97
C ASP A 65 -18.08 8.78 -8.65
N GLU A 66 -19.09 8.15 -9.22
CA GLU A 66 -18.96 6.83 -9.87
C GLU A 66 -18.12 6.88 -11.14
N SER A 67 -17.91 8.07 -11.72
CA SER A 67 -17.12 8.23 -12.94
C SER A 67 -15.62 8.15 -12.67
N GLY A 68 -15.21 8.25 -11.40
CA GLY A 68 -13.80 8.29 -11.01
C GLY A 68 -13.18 9.67 -11.17
N ARG A 69 -13.97 10.69 -11.49
CA ARG A 69 -13.47 12.06 -11.58
C ARG A 69 -12.93 12.50 -10.22
N GLY A 70 -11.73 13.07 -10.23
CA GLY A 70 -11.08 13.49 -8.99
C GLY A 70 -10.37 12.37 -8.25
N PHE A 71 -10.43 11.13 -8.78
CA PHE A 71 -9.70 10.02 -8.15
C PHE A 71 -8.19 10.26 -8.28
N PRO A 72 -7.43 10.13 -7.18
CA PRO A 72 -5.98 10.40 -7.20
C PRO A 72 -5.20 9.21 -7.74
N LEU A 73 -4.86 9.25 -9.02
CA LEU A 73 -4.06 8.20 -9.65
C LEU A 73 -2.59 8.34 -9.25
N ALA A 74 -1.96 7.26 -8.86
CA ALA A 74 -0.54 7.26 -8.58
C ALA A 74 0.23 7.43 -9.89
N VAL A 75 1.07 8.45 -9.97
CA VAL A 75 1.89 8.75 -11.16
C VAL A 75 3.37 8.58 -10.90
N ASP A 76 3.77 8.41 -9.65
CA ASP A 76 5.14 8.15 -9.25
C ASP A 76 5.13 7.35 -7.96
N LEU A 77 6.01 6.36 -7.88
CA LEU A 77 6.09 5.48 -6.73
C LEU A 77 7.56 5.15 -6.47
N HIS A 78 8.06 5.59 -5.32
CA HIS A 78 9.40 5.27 -4.88
C HIS A 78 9.33 4.39 -3.64
N THR A 79 9.91 3.20 -3.72
CA THR A 79 9.82 2.21 -2.65
C THR A 79 11.19 1.70 -2.28
N VAL A 80 11.46 1.65 -0.98
CA VAL A 80 12.64 0.99 -0.45
C VAL A 80 12.17 -0.23 0.34
N LEU A 81 12.66 -1.40 -0.05
CA LEU A 81 12.35 -2.66 0.61
C LEU A 81 13.48 -2.95 1.60
N LEU A 82 13.20 -2.77 2.88
CA LEU A 82 14.21 -2.81 3.92
C LEU A 82 14.30 -4.17 4.61
N ALA A 83 13.18 -4.89 4.71
CA ALA A 83 13.12 -6.17 5.39
C ALA A 83 11.88 -6.94 4.92
N ASN A 84 11.77 -8.20 5.35
CA ASN A 84 10.63 -9.04 5.01
C ASN A 84 10.23 -9.85 6.24
N GLN A 85 9.01 -10.38 6.20
CA GLN A 85 8.46 -11.18 7.28
C GLN A 85 7.52 -12.21 6.66
N GLY A 86 7.82 -13.49 6.85
CA GLY A 86 7.09 -14.59 6.19
C GLY A 86 5.84 -15.06 6.90
N ASP A 87 5.44 -14.42 8.00
CA ASP A 87 4.24 -14.79 8.74
C ASP A 87 3.70 -13.59 9.53
N GLY A 88 2.64 -13.81 10.30
CA GLY A 88 2.08 -12.79 11.16
C GLY A 88 1.28 -11.75 10.39
N VAL A 89 1.38 -10.50 10.80
CA VAL A 89 0.58 -9.39 10.29
C VAL A 89 1.47 -8.21 9.92
N LEU A 90 1.19 -7.61 8.78
CA LEU A 90 1.84 -6.37 8.35
C LEU A 90 0.86 -5.21 8.48
N LEU A 91 1.34 -4.07 8.96
CA LEU A 91 0.56 -2.85 9.08
C LEU A 91 1.15 -1.78 8.16
N ALA A 92 0.31 -1.20 7.31
CA ALA A 92 0.69 -0.09 6.47
C ALA A 92 0.06 1.19 7.02
N THR A 93 0.86 2.23 7.20
CA THR A 93 0.38 3.52 7.68
C THR A 93 0.75 4.57 6.65
N ALA A 94 -0.26 5.20 6.05
CA ALA A 94 -0.08 6.26 5.07
C ALA A 94 -0.43 7.60 5.69
N THR A 95 0.43 8.59 5.48
CA THR A 95 0.22 9.96 5.95
C THR A 95 0.52 10.93 4.82
N PRO A 96 -0.23 12.05 4.70
CA PRO A 96 0.06 13.04 3.67
C PRO A 96 1.33 13.82 4.00
N VAL A 97 2.26 13.86 3.06
CA VAL A 97 3.40 14.78 3.09
C VAL A 97 2.92 16.15 2.62
N ARG A 98 2.13 16.14 1.54
CA ARG A 98 1.50 17.33 1.00
C ARG A 98 0.17 16.95 0.37
N ARG A 99 -0.87 17.68 0.73
CA ARG A 99 -2.19 17.49 0.13
C ARG A 99 -2.51 18.73 -0.70
N GLY A 100 -2.31 18.63 -2.01
CA GLY A 100 -2.60 19.72 -2.94
C GLY A 100 -3.95 19.54 -3.62
N GLY A 101 -4.40 20.55 -4.33
CA GLY A 101 -5.66 20.48 -5.09
C GLY A 101 -5.57 19.53 -6.28
N THR A 102 -4.44 19.50 -6.96
CA THR A 102 -4.21 18.66 -8.14
C THR A 102 -3.26 17.51 -7.83
N LEU A 103 -2.22 17.78 -7.07
CA LEU A 103 -1.14 16.85 -6.78
C LEU A 103 -1.02 16.64 -5.26
N SER A 104 -0.93 15.39 -4.85
CA SER A 104 -0.68 15.03 -3.45
C SER A 104 0.50 14.09 -3.35
N VAL A 105 1.27 14.22 -2.28
CA VAL A 105 2.40 13.35 -1.97
C VAL A 105 2.09 12.63 -0.66
N ILE A 106 2.17 11.32 -0.67
CA ILE A 106 1.84 10.45 0.46
C ILE A 106 3.07 9.65 0.85
N ARG A 107 3.29 9.53 2.14
CA ARG A 107 4.31 8.65 2.70
C ARG A 107 3.62 7.47 3.34
N THR A 108 4.09 6.26 3.01
CA THR A 108 3.53 5.03 3.56
C THR A 108 4.66 4.16 4.11
N GLU A 109 4.48 3.73 5.36
CA GLU A 109 5.41 2.81 6.00
C GLU A 109 4.68 1.50 6.25
N VAL A 110 5.34 0.37 5.93
CA VAL A 110 4.83 -0.96 6.28
C VAL A 110 5.71 -1.51 7.38
N ARG A 111 5.09 -1.88 8.48
CA ARG A 111 5.77 -2.43 9.66
C ARG A 111 5.24 -3.80 9.99
N GLY A 112 6.12 -4.63 10.52
CA GLY A 112 5.80 -5.98 10.94
C GLY A 112 5.99 -6.15 12.44
N ARG A 113 6.44 -7.35 12.82
CA ARG A 113 6.65 -7.74 14.21
C ARG A 113 7.60 -6.78 14.92
N ASP A 114 7.29 -6.45 16.16
CA ASP A 114 8.10 -5.56 17.00
C ASP A 114 8.28 -4.18 16.36
N ASP A 115 7.28 -3.72 15.61
CA ASP A 115 7.28 -2.42 14.94
C ASP A 115 8.44 -2.24 13.95
N ARG A 116 8.94 -3.36 13.42
CA ARG A 116 10.05 -3.34 12.47
C ARG A 116 9.62 -2.75 11.14
N LEU A 117 10.36 -1.78 10.66
CA LEU A 117 10.09 -1.15 9.35
C LEU A 117 10.51 -2.10 8.23
N LEU A 118 9.55 -2.48 7.39
CA LEU A 118 9.78 -3.38 6.26
C LEU A 118 9.84 -2.64 4.93
N ILE A 119 8.99 -1.62 4.77
CA ILE A 119 8.94 -0.80 3.57
C ILE A 119 8.82 0.66 3.94
N GLU A 120 9.53 1.49 3.19
CA GLU A 120 9.28 2.92 3.15
C GLU A 120 8.93 3.30 1.70
N MET A 121 7.78 3.94 1.51
CA MET A 121 7.27 4.29 0.19
C MET A 121 6.83 5.75 0.17
N THR A 122 7.18 6.44 -0.91
CA THR A 122 6.63 7.77 -1.20
C THR A 122 5.92 7.69 -2.54
N THR A 123 4.67 8.13 -2.57
CA THR A 123 3.89 8.13 -3.79
C THR A 123 3.39 9.53 -4.10
N THR A 124 3.28 9.81 -5.39
CA THR A 124 2.72 11.07 -5.87
C THR A 124 1.45 10.73 -6.64
N HIS A 125 0.37 11.42 -6.33
CA HIS A 125 -0.95 11.17 -6.90
C HIS A 125 -1.45 12.42 -7.61
N LEU A 126 -1.97 12.22 -8.82
CA LEU A 126 -2.55 13.28 -9.63
C LEU A 126 -4.05 13.02 -9.74
N ARG A 127 -4.86 14.04 -9.46
CA ARG A 127 -6.31 13.88 -9.54
C ARG A 127 -6.75 13.75 -10.98
N ALA A 128 -7.57 12.75 -11.25
CA ALA A 128 -8.18 12.55 -12.57
C ALA A 128 -9.15 13.69 -12.87
N LYS A 129 -9.15 14.13 -14.10
CA LYS A 129 -10.04 15.20 -14.57
C LYS A 129 -11.38 14.66 -15.06
#